data_a3bd358b9acd751346d618e8049a0ae6
#
_entry.id   a3bd358b9acd751346d618e8049a0ae6
#
_cell.length_a   1.000
_cell.length_b   1.000
_cell.length_c   1.000
_cell.angle_alpha   90.00
_cell.angle_beta   90.00
_cell.angle_gamma   90.00
#
_symmetry.space_group_name_H-M   'P 1'
#
loop_
_entity.id
_entity.type
_entity.pdbx_description
1 polymer ?
#
loop_
_entity_poly.entity_id
_entity_poly.type
_entity_poly.pdbx_seq_one_letter_code
_entity_poly.pdbx_strand_id
1 'polypeptide(L)'
;MTYQRPFVAQLAQRLQGPAHFIQVLVGPRQVGKTTGVRQLLAQALWPAHYANADDVLVSDRSWLLQQWQQALLLGDGALLVIDEIQKIPNWPETMKALWDAQPGRLRVLLLGSSALQLQSGVTESLAGRFELLRVHHWGFAELQAAFGYDLERYLAYGGYPGAVALEAEPDRWYAYMKDAIVEAVIGKDILQSRQVARPALFRQAFEILCAYPAQEISYTKLLGQLQNKGNTDLVKSYIALYGWAFLLHALQKYSPKAHLSRNSSPKML
;
A
#
# COMPACT_ATOMS: atom_id res chain seq x y z
N MET A 1 24.78 -0.40 9.83
CA MET A 1 24.06 -0.95 8.66
C MET A 1 22.58 -0.63 8.81
N THR A 2 21.92 -0.13 7.81
CA THR A 2 20.48 0.12 7.86
C THR A 2 19.75 -1.23 7.75
N TYR A 3 18.79 -1.50 8.62
CA TYR A 3 18.01 -2.75 8.61
C TYR A 3 17.38 -3.00 7.23
N GLN A 4 17.50 -4.23 6.74
CA GLN A 4 16.87 -4.65 5.49
C GLN A 4 15.62 -5.47 5.80
N ARG A 5 14.47 -5.02 5.32
CA ARG A 5 13.19 -5.71 5.52
C ARG A 5 13.10 -7.00 4.70
N PRO A 6 12.44 -8.05 5.22
CA PRO A 6 12.35 -9.36 4.55
C PRO A 6 11.81 -9.32 3.12
N PHE A 7 10.92 -8.36 2.81
CA PHE A 7 10.36 -8.24 1.46
C PHE A 7 11.42 -7.95 0.39
N VAL A 8 12.56 -7.37 0.75
CA VAL A 8 13.66 -7.06 -0.20
C VAL A 8 14.26 -8.35 -0.75
N ALA A 9 14.54 -9.32 0.12
CA ALA A 9 15.03 -10.65 -0.29
C ALA A 9 13.99 -11.40 -1.13
N GLN A 10 12.72 -11.33 -0.74
CA GLN A 10 11.60 -11.91 -1.47
C GLN A 10 11.45 -11.31 -2.87
N LEU A 11 11.58 -9.99 -2.98
CA LEU A 11 11.54 -9.28 -4.25
C LEU A 11 12.74 -9.65 -5.14
N ALA A 12 13.95 -9.70 -4.56
CA ALA A 12 15.14 -10.14 -5.27
C ALA A 12 14.95 -11.54 -5.87
N GLN A 13 14.45 -12.48 -5.09
CA GLN A 13 14.16 -13.84 -5.54
C GLN A 13 13.17 -13.88 -6.72
N ARG A 14 12.08 -13.11 -6.66
CA ARG A 14 11.10 -13.04 -7.76
C ARG A 14 11.70 -12.45 -9.03
N LEU A 15 12.60 -11.49 -8.91
CA LEU A 15 13.26 -10.83 -10.03
C LEU A 15 14.43 -11.64 -10.61
N GLN A 16 14.96 -12.66 -9.92
CA GLN A 16 16.06 -13.50 -10.43
C GLN A 16 15.63 -14.41 -11.58
N GLY A 17 14.39 -14.84 -11.57
CA GLY A 17 13.83 -15.70 -12.64
C GLY A 17 13.66 -14.98 -13.98
N PRO A 18 13.17 -15.70 -15.00
CA PRO A 18 12.73 -15.08 -16.25
C PRO A 18 11.68 -14.01 -16.02
N ALA A 19 11.69 -12.95 -16.81
CA ALA A 19 10.76 -11.82 -16.69
C ALA A 19 9.36 -12.20 -17.22
N HIS A 20 8.68 -13.13 -16.52
CA HIS A 20 7.34 -13.58 -16.88
C HIS A 20 6.23 -12.65 -16.36
N PHE A 21 6.51 -11.92 -15.29
CA PHE A 21 5.51 -11.07 -14.63
C PHE A 21 6.08 -9.72 -14.23
N ILE A 22 5.26 -8.69 -14.40
CA ILE A 22 5.47 -7.40 -13.78
C ILE A 22 5.34 -7.57 -12.26
N GLN A 23 6.35 -7.17 -11.50
CA GLN A 23 6.27 -7.16 -10.03
C GLN A 23 5.61 -5.87 -9.58
N VAL A 24 4.56 -5.95 -8.77
CA VAL A 24 3.84 -4.80 -8.22
C VAL A 24 3.98 -4.80 -6.71
N LEU A 25 4.64 -3.78 -6.17
CA LEU A 25 4.90 -3.61 -4.75
C LEU A 25 3.91 -2.60 -4.16
N VAL A 26 3.00 -3.06 -3.31
CA VAL A 26 2.00 -2.22 -2.66
C VAL A 26 2.11 -2.26 -1.14
N GLY A 27 1.67 -1.21 -0.49
CA GLY A 27 1.65 -1.16 0.98
C GLY A 27 1.40 0.25 1.50
N PRO A 28 1.25 0.41 2.82
CA PRO A 28 0.99 1.70 3.44
C PRO A 28 2.07 2.72 3.09
N ARG A 29 1.74 4.00 3.24
CA ARG A 29 2.74 5.06 3.18
C ARG A 29 3.77 4.88 4.28
N GLN A 30 5.00 5.34 4.06
CA GLN A 30 6.07 5.46 5.06
C GLN A 30 6.51 4.16 5.76
N VAL A 31 6.23 3.00 5.18
CA VAL A 31 6.73 1.70 5.69
C VAL A 31 8.06 1.27 5.07
N GLY A 32 8.70 2.13 4.25
CA GLY A 32 10.03 1.89 3.70
C GLY A 32 10.06 1.11 2.38
N LYS A 33 9.00 1.15 1.54
CA LYS A 33 9.00 0.51 0.20
C LYS A 33 10.13 1.02 -0.68
N THR A 34 10.20 2.33 -0.91
CA THR A 34 11.25 2.98 -1.71
C THR A 34 12.65 2.72 -1.13
N THR A 35 12.79 2.79 0.20
CA THR A 35 14.06 2.47 0.88
C THR A 35 14.50 1.03 0.58
N GLY A 36 13.61 0.06 0.73
CA GLY A 36 13.92 -1.34 0.44
C GLY A 36 14.26 -1.58 -1.03
N VAL A 37 13.57 -0.92 -1.95
CA VAL A 37 13.92 -1.00 -3.39
C VAL A 37 15.27 -0.36 -3.68
N ARG A 38 15.62 0.76 -3.06
CA ARG A 38 16.96 1.34 -3.17
C ARG A 38 18.04 0.40 -2.60
N GLN A 39 17.76 -0.32 -1.50
CA GLN A 39 18.64 -1.36 -0.98
C GLN A 39 18.80 -2.52 -1.97
N LEU A 40 17.74 -2.92 -2.67
CA LEU A 40 17.80 -3.92 -3.73
C LEU A 40 18.65 -3.45 -4.90
N LEU A 41 18.44 -2.24 -5.37
CA LEU A 41 19.21 -1.65 -6.48
C LEU A 41 20.72 -1.52 -6.14
N ALA A 42 21.04 -1.22 -4.90
CA ALA A 42 22.42 -1.15 -4.41
C ALA A 42 23.15 -2.51 -4.45
N GLN A 43 22.44 -3.63 -4.56
CA GLN A 43 23.06 -4.96 -4.76
C GLN A 43 23.58 -5.15 -6.20
N ALA A 44 23.23 -4.25 -7.13
CA ALA A 44 23.65 -4.23 -8.53
C ALA A 44 23.48 -5.57 -9.28
N LEU A 45 22.40 -6.30 -8.96
CA LEU A 45 22.12 -7.62 -9.56
C LEU A 45 21.77 -7.52 -11.04
N TRP A 46 21.26 -6.37 -11.48
CA TRP A 46 20.89 -6.08 -12.87
C TRP A 46 21.26 -4.63 -13.22
N PRO A 47 21.53 -4.30 -14.49
CA PRO A 47 21.44 -2.93 -14.96
C PRO A 47 20.02 -2.41 -14.67
N ALA A 48 19.90 -1.24 -14.05
CA ALA A 48 18.60 -0.77 -13.57
C ALA A 48 18.35 0.68 -13.93
N HIS A 49 17.12 0.98 -14.34
CA HIS A 49 16.59 2.32 -14.51
C HIS A 49 15.49 2.55 -13.46
N TYR A 50 15.72 3.53 -12.57
CA TYR A 50 14.75 3.95 -11.55
C TYR A 50 14.20 5.33 -11.92
N ALA A 51 12.87 5.43 -11.93
CA ALA A 51 12.18 6.69 -12.15
C ALA A 51 11.02 6.82 -11.14
N ASN A 52 10.81 8.05 -10.66
CA ASN A 52 9.75 8.36 -9.71
C ASN A 52 8.78 9.36 -10.35
N ALA A 53 7.49 9.00 -10.40
CA ALA A 53 6.46 9.85 -10.98
C ALA A 53 6.16 11.13 -10.16
N ASP A 54 6.70 11.23 -8.93
CA ASP A 54 6.64 12.45 -8.13
C ASP A 54 7.67 13.51 -8.52
N ASP A 55 8.75 13.11 -9.18
CA ASP A 55 9.88 14.01 -9.46
C ASP A 55 9.61 14.93 -10.68
N VAL A 56 8.46 14.80 -11.33
CA VAL A 56 8.09 15.57 -12.50
C VAL A 56 6.77 16.31 -12.30
N LEU A 57 6.67 17.51 -12.89
CA LEU A 57 5.45 18.33 -12.80
C LEU A 57 4.25 17.69 -13.50
N VAL A 58 4.50 16.96 -14.60
CA VAL A 58 3.48 16.24 -15.36
C VAL A 58 4.00 14.84 -15.67
N SER A 59 3.43 13.83 -15.04
CA SER A 59 3.66 12.42 -15.36
C SER A 59 2.48 11.94 -16.21
N ASP A 60 2.72 11.69 -17.49
CA ASP A 60 1.72 11.22 -18.42
C ASP A 60 2.16 9.92 -19.10
N ARG A 61 1.37 9.48 -20.09
CA ARG A 61 1.71 8.31 -20.90
C ARG A 61 3.06 8.46 -21.62
N SER A 62 3.40 9.64 -22.11
CA SER A 62 4.64 9.87 -22.85
C SER A 62 5.87 9.76 -21.95
N TRP A 63 5.75 10.23 -20.69
CA TRP A 63 6.79 10.04 -19.70
C TRP A 63 7.04 8.55 -19.42
N LEU A 64 5.98 7.74 -19.26
CA LEU A 64 6.13 6.30 -19.02
C LEU A 64 6.79 5.58 -20.20
N LEU A 65 6.43 5.95 -21.44
CA LEU A 65 7.09 5.46 -22.66
C LEU A 65 8.59 5.79 -22.65
N GLN A 66 8.94 7.02 -22.28
CA GLN A 66 10.33 7.45 -22.18
C GLN A 66 11.11 6.61 -21.16
N GLN A 67 10.56 6.38 -19.96
CA GLN A 67 11.22 5.55 -18.95
C GLN A 67 11.43 4.11 -19.43
N TRP A 68 10.45 3.56 -20.15
CA TRP A 68 10.58 2.25 -20.77
C TRP A 68 11.76 2.20 -21.78
N GLN A 69 11.85 3.20 -22.65
CA GLN A 69 12.95 3.29 -23.63
C GLN A 69 14.32 3.44 -22.95
N GLN A 70 14.42 4.25 -21.90
CA GLN A 70 15.65 4.39 -21.13
C GLN A 70 16.10 3.05 -20.52
N ALA A 71 15.18 2.27 -20.01
CA ALA A 71 15.50 0.93 -19.48
C ALA A 71 15.98 -0.03 -20.58
N LEU A 72 15.38 0.02 -21.78
CA LEU A 72 15.81 -0.81 -22.92
C LEU A 72 17.23 -0.49 -23.40
N LEU A 73 17.69 0.76 -23.26
CA LEU A 73 19.06 1.15 -23.59
C LEU A 73 20.11 0.48 -22.68
N LEU A 74 19.71 -0.01 -21.51
CA LEU A 74 20.59 -0.74 -20.60
C LEU A 74 20.79 -2.21 -20.99
N GLY A 75 20.04 -2.69 -21.98
CA GLY A 75 20.11 -4.04 -22.50
C GLY A 75 18.97 -4.95 -22.03
N ASP A 76 18.89 -6.13 -22.66
CA ASP A 76 17.89 -7.13 -22.35
C ASP A 76 18.06 -7.66 -20.91
N GLY A 77 16.93 -7.81 -20.21
CA GLY A 77 16.92 -8.24 -18.83
C GLY A 77 17.22 -7.13 -17.81
N ALA A 78 17.38 -5.87 -18.24
CA ALA A 78 17.50 -4.74 -17.33
C ALA A 78 16.23 -4.58 -16.47
N LEU A 79 16.38 -3.99 -15.29
CA LEU A 79 15.30 -3.73 -14.36
C LEU A 79 14.78 -2.29 -14.54
N LEU A 80 13.51 -2.17 -14.91
CA LEU A 80 12.78 -0.90 -14.88
C LEU A 80 12.01 -0.80 -13.55
N VAL A 81 12.27 0.25 -12.80
CA VAL A 81 11.55 0.57 -11.56
C VAL A 81 10.81 1.87 -11.73
N ILE A 82 9.49 1.84 -11.56
CA ILE A 82 8.64 3.04 -11.54
C ILE A 82 8.04 3.18 -10.15
N ASP A 83 8.42 4.23 -9.43
CA ASP A 83 7.85 4.57 -8.13
C ASP A 83 6.66 5.54 -8.30
N GLU A 84 5.69 5.44 -7.39
CA GLU A 84 4.43 6.22 -7.37
C GLU A 84 3.65 6.11 -8.70
N ILE A 85 3.63 4.91 -9.30
CA ILE A 85 3.02 4.63 -10.62
C ILE A 85 1.56 5.11 -10.73
N GLN A 86 0.79 5.13 -9.63
CA GLN A 86 -0.60 5.56 -9.62
C GLN A 86 -0.79 7.05 -9.96
N LYS A 87 0.27 7.84 -10.01
CA LYS A 87 0.20 9.25 -10.41
C LYS A 87 0.10 9.44 -11.92
N ILE A 88 0.41 8.40 -12.67
CA ILE A 88 0.34 8.43 -14.14
C ILE A 88 -1.09 8.07 -14.57
N PRO A 89 -1.80 8.96 -15.27
CA PRO A 89 -3.12 8.64 -15.81
C PRO A 89 -3.06 7.44 -16.78
N ASN A 90 -4.01 6.52 -16.68
CA ASN A 90 -4.14 5.35 -17.56
C ASN A 90 -2.85 4.51 -17.68
N TRP A 91 -2.06 4.48 -16.59
CA TRP A 91 -0.82 3.71 -16.55
C TRP A 91 -1.02 2.20 -16.81
N PRO A 92 -2.14 1.55 -16.37
CA PRO A 92 -2.29 0.11 -16.56
C PRO A 92 -2.38 -0.28 -18.04
N GLU A 93 -3.14 0.48 -18.83
CA GLU A 93 -3.31 0.28 -20.27
C GLU A 93 -1.99 0.53 -21.02
N THR A 94 -1.27 1.58 -20.60
CA THR A 94 0.04 1.89 -21.17
C THR A 94 1.06 0.81 -20.86
N MET A 95 1.13 0.37 -19.61
CA MET A 95 2.05 -0.69 -19.18
C MET A 95 1.74 -2.02 -19.87
N LYS A 96 0.43 -2.35 -19.99
CA LYS A 96 -0.01 -3.52 -20.74
C LYS A 96 0.48 -3.49 -22.18
N ALA A 97 0.28 -2.37 -22.88
CA ALA A 97 0.69 -2.23 -24.28
C ALA A 97 2.21 -2.39 -24.45
N LEU A 98 3.01 -1.81 -23.54
CA LEU A 98 4.47 -1.92 -23.54
C LEU A 98 4.93 -3.35 -23.28
N TRP A 99 4.33 -4.00 -22.28
CA TRP A 99 4.64 -5.37 -21.89
C TRP A 99 4.31 -6.37 -22.99
N ASP A 100 3.12 -6.26 -23.60
CA ASP A 100 2.66 -7.16 -24.66
C ASP A 100 3.46 -6.96 -25.98
N ALA A 101 3.95 -5.75 -26.25
CA ALA A 101 4.77 -5.47 -27.42
C ALA A 101 6.21 -6.04 -27.30
N GLN A 102 6.73 -6.20 -26.07
CA GLN A 102 8.14 -6.59 -25.85
C GLN A 102 8.24 -7.57 -24.67
N PRO A 103 7.63 -8.75 -24.76
CA PRO A 103 7.54 -9.70 -23.65
C PRO A 103 8.94 -10.16 -23.24
N GLY A 104 9.20 -10.12 -21.93
CA GLY A 104 10.43 -10.65 -21.33
C GLY A 104 11.70 -9.81 -21.55
N ARG A 105 11.64 -8.70 -22.29
CA ARG A 105 12.81 -7.85 -22.55
C ARG A 105 13.31 -7.10 -21.33
N LEU A 106 12.39 -6.68 -20.46
CA LEU A 106 12.69 -5.98 -19.20
C LEU A 106 12.13 -6.74 -18.02
N ARG A 107 12.82 -6.67 -16.89
CA ARG A 107 12.20 -6.89 -15.57
C ARG A 107 11.51 -5.59 -15.19
N VAL A 108 10.28 -5.67 -14.73
CA VAL A 108 9.49 -4.48 -14.37
C VAL A 108 9.05 -4.57 -12.92
N LEU A 109 9.33 -3.51 -12.18
CA LEU A 109 8.90 -3.32 -10.80
C LEU A 109 8.14 -2.00 -10.68
N LEU A 110 6.88 -2.10 -10.31
CA LEU A 110 6.01 -0.96 -10.08
C LEU A 110 5.76 -0.79 -8.58
N LEU A 111 5.94 0.43 -8.06
CA LEU A 111 5.66 0.76 -6.66
C LEU A 111 4.49 1.73 -6.59
N GLY A 112 3.71 1.58 -5.52
CA GLY A 112 2.69 2.57 -5.18
C GLY A 112 2.34 2.56 -3.71
N SER A 113 1.96 3.75 -3.21
CA SER A 113 1.47 3.93 -1.85
C SER A 113 -0.04 3.80 -1.75
N SER A 114 -0.77 4.14 -2.80
CA SER A 114 -2.23 4.05 -2.84
C SER A 114 -2.69 2.67 -3.31
N ALA A 115 -2.96 1.79 -2.35
CA ALA A 115 -3.45 0.45 -2.63
C ALA A 115 -4.75 0.44 -3.47
N LEU A 116 -5.59 1.46 -3.32
CA LEU A 116 -6.86 1.56 -4.03
C LEU A 116 -6.69 1.72 -5.54
N GLN A 117 -5.85 2.65 -5.95
CA GLN A 117 -5.63 2.91 -7.38
C GLN A 117 -4.85 1.78 -8.03
N LEU A 118 -3.84 1.26 -7.34
CA LEU A 118 -3.05 0.14 -7.85
C LEU A 118 -3.90 -1.11 -8.03
N GLN A 119 -4.71 -1.47 -7.05
CA GLN A 119 -5.53 -2.68 -7.12
C GLN A 119 -6.56 -2.64 -8.25
N SER A 120 -7.26 -1.52 -8.45
CA SER A 120 -8.22 -1.41 -9.56
C SER A 120 -7.52 -1.49 -10.92
N GLY A 121 -6.46 -0.73 -11.14
CA GLY A 121 -5.74 -0.75 -12.41
C GLY A 121 -5.09 -2.10 -12.72
N VAL A 122 -4.47 -2.73 -11.72
CA VAL A 122 -3.80 -4.01 -11.89
C VAL A 122 -4.79 -5.14 -12.23
N THR A 123 -5.94 -5.19 -11.56
CA THR A 123 -6.92 -6.27 -11.77
C THR A 123 -7.66 -6.17 -13.09
N GLU A 124 -7.90 -4.97 -13.61
CA GLU A 124 -8.67 -4.77 -14.84
C GLU A 124 -7.83 -4.95 -16.10
N SER A 125 -6.68 -4.27 -16.18
CA SER A 125 -5.89 -4.20 -17.42
C SER A 125 -4.71 -5.16 -17.46
N LEU A 126 -4.09 -5.46 -16.33
CA LEU A 126 -2.89 -6.30 -16.25
C LEU A 126 -3.17 -7.74 -15.83
N ALA A 127 -4.42 -8.20 -15.86
CA ALA A 127 -4.77 -9.58 -15.50
C ALA A 127 -3.85 -10.62 -16.20
N GLY A 128 -3.28 -11.53 -15.41
CA GLY A 128 -2.36 -12.56 -15.90
C GLY A 128 -0.92 -12.10 -16.22
N ARG A 129 -0.59 -10.81 -16.06
CA ARG A 129 0.72 -10.25 -16.40
C ARG A 129 1.53 -9.79 -15.19
N PHE A 130 0.99 -9.87 -13.99
CA PHE A 130 1.65 -9.33 -12.79
C PHE A 130 1.61 -10.28 -11.61
N GLU A 131 2.53 -10.08 -10.70
CA GLU A 131 2.54 -10.61 -9.35
C GLU A 131 2.52 -9.48 -8.33
N LEU A 132 1.65 -9.60 -7.33
CA LEU A 132 1.53 -8.62 -6.27
C LEU A 132 2.36 -9.03 -5.05
N LEU A 133 3.19 -8.12 -4.56
CA LEU A 133 3.88 -8.23 -3.27
C LEU A 133 3.35 -7.16 -2.32
N ARG A 134 2.74 -7.59 -1.22
CA ARG A 134 2.22 -6.67 -0.20
C ARG A 134 3.27 -6.46 0.89
N VAL A 135 3.64 -5.21 1.07
CA VAL A 135 4.47 -4.76 2.21
C VAL A 135 3.51 -4.23 3.27
N HIS A 136 3.51 -4.84 4.43
CA HIS A 136 2.70 -4.41 5.56
C HIS A 136 3.45 -3.39 6.44
N HIS A 137 2.78 -2.90 7.49
CA HIS A 137 3.45 -2.20 8.58
C HIS A 137 4.60 -3.05 9.12
N TRP A 138 5.55 -2.42 9.81
CA TRP A 138 6.61 -3.18 10.45
C TRP A 138 6.04 -4.04 11.57
N GLY A 139 6.35 -5.33 11.53
CA GLY A 139 6.00 -6.25 12.60
C GLY A 139 6.90 -6.09 13.81
N PHE A 140 6.48 -6.66 14.96
CA PHE A 140 7.26 -6.62 16.20
C PHE A 140 8.70 -7.10 16.00
N ALA A 141 8.90 -8.24 15.33
CA ALA A 141 10.25 -8.77 15.09
C ALA A 141 11.13 -7.83 14.24
N GLU A 142 10.55 -7.09 13.29
CA GLU A 142 11.29 -6.12 12.48
C GLU A 142 11.70 -4.90 13.33
N LEU A 143 10.80 -4.36 14.15
CA LEU A 143 11.10 -3.23 15.03
C LEU A 143 12.05 -3.61 16.17
N GLN A 144 11.92 -4.82 16.70
CA GLN A 144 12.87 -5.35 17.67
C GLN A 144 14.28 -5.44 17.08
N ALA A 145 14.40 -6.01 15.88
CA ALA A 145 15.71 -6.16 15.23
C ALA A 145 16.34 -4.82 14.80
N ALA A 146 15.51 -3.86 14.35
CA ALA A 146 15.99 -2.59 13.81
C ALA A 146 16.20 -1.51 14.87
N PHE A 147 15.34 -1.47 15.92
CA PHE A 147 15.26 -0.36 16.88
C PHE A 147 15.26 -0.82 18.34
N GLY A 148 15.39 -2.13 18.61
CA GLY A 148 15.43 -2.67 19.97
C GLY A 148 14.10 -2.58 20.72
N TYR A 149 12.97 -2.64 20.00
CA TYR A 149 11.65 -2.61 20.63
C TYR A 149 11.44 -3.83 21.54
N ASP A 150 10.85 -3.61 22.70
CA ASP A 150 10.11 -4.61 23.45
C ASP A 150 8.63 -4.62 23.04
N LEU A 151 7.90 -5.58 23.59
CA LEU A 151 6.47 -5.75 23.24
C LEU A 151 5.61 -4.57 23.71
N GLU A 152 5.87 -4.00 24.88
CA GLU A 152 5.11 -2.88 25.44
C GLU A 152 5.26 -1.65 24.55
N ARG A 153 6.49 -1.34 24.14
CA ARG A 153 6.80 -0.24 23.24
C ARG A 153 6.15 -0.45 21.87
N TYR A 154 6.16 -1.68 21.35
CA TYR A 154 5.47 -1.99 20.11
C TYR A 154 3.96 -1.80 20.18
N LEU A 155 3.33 -2.23 21.28
CA LEU A 155 1.89 -2.05 21.49
C LEU A 155 1.50 -0.57 21.66
N ALA A 156 2.37 0.23 22.25
CA ALA A 156 2.14 1.67 22.45
C ALA A 156 2.30 2.48 21.16
N TYR A 157 3.33 2.21 20.38
CA TYR A 157 3.73 3.08 19.26
C TYR A 157 3.51 2.47 17.87
N GLY A 158 3.25 1.18 17.77
CA GLY A 158 2.89 0.51 16.52
C GLY A 158 4.03 0.35 15.52
N GLY A 159 3.67 0.13 14.25
CA GLY A 159 4.57 -0.33 13.18
C GLY A 159 5.03 0.72 12.16
N TYR A 160 5.12 2.01 12.53
CA TYR A 160 5.61 3.08 11.65
C TYR A 160 7.04 3.51 12.01
N PRO A 161 8.07 3.12 11.23
CA PRO A 161 9.46 3.39 11.59
C PRO A 161 9.80 4.89 11.63
N GLY A 162 9.10 5.72 10.84
CA GLY A 162 9.29 7.17 10.86
C GLY A 162 8.88 7.85 12.16
N ALA A 163 8.02 7.21 12.95
CA ALA A 163 7.55 7.74 14.23
C ALA A 163 8.50 7.45 15.41
N VAL A 164 9.45 6.53 15.25
CA VAL A 164 10.39 6.09 16.30
C VAL A 164 11.15 7.25 16.93
N ALA A 165 11.59 8.22 16.12
CA ALA A 165 12.34 9.37 16.60
C ALA A 165 11.51 10.35 17.46
N LEU A 166 10.18 10.19 17.50
CA LEU A 166 9.26 11.09 18.20
C LEU A 166 8.71 10.50 19.50
N GLU A 167 9.04 9.26 19.84
CA GLU A 167 8.47 8.55 20.99
C GLU A 167 8.75 9.21 22.35
N ALA A 168 9.88 9.91 22.47
CA ALA A 168 10.20 10.69 23.68
C ALA A 168 9.28 11.90 23.88
N GLU A 169 8.52 12.29 22.86
CA GLU A 169 7.64 13.46 22.84
C GLU A 169 6.24 13.04 22.40
N PRO A 170 5.39 12.48 23.29
CA PRO A 170 4.10 11.88 22.95
C PRO A 170 3.15 12.77 22.13
N ASP A 171 3.10 14.07 22.44
CA ASP A 171 2.24 15.02 21.69
C ASP A 171 2.72 15.19 20.25
N ARG A 172 4.03 15.24 20.03
CA ARG A 172 4.61 15.31 18.68
C ARG A 172 4.41 14.01 17.91
N TRP A 173 4.56 12.86 18.58
CA TRP A 173 4.29 11.56 18.00
C TRP A 173 2.82 11.47 17.55
N TYR A 174 1.89 11.86 18.43
CA TYR A 174 0.46 11.86 18.13
C TYR A 174 0.12 12.77 16.96
N ALA A 175 0.62 14.01 16.95
CA ALA A 175 0.42 14.95 15.85
C ALA A 175 0.96 14.39 14.53
N TYR A 176 2.15 13.80 14.53
CA TYR A 176 2.72 13.15 13.34
C TYR A 176 1.85 12.00 12.84
N MET A 177 1.40 11.10 13.73
CA MET A 177 0.54 9.97 13.35
C MET A 177 -0.79 10.45 12.79
N LYS A 178 -1.40 11.43 13.42
CA LYS A 178 -2.68 11.98 12.99
C LYS A 178 -2.54 12.74 11.66
N ASP A 179 -1.65 13.71 11.58
CA ASP A 179 -1.63 14.67 10.47
C ASP A 179 -0.82 14.14 9.27
N ALA A 180 0.36 13.56 9.52
CA ALA A 180 1.25 13.11 8.46
C ALA A 180 0.92 11.70 7.93
N ILE A 181 0.30 10.84 8.74
CA ILE A 181 -0.05 9.48 8.35
C ILE A 181 -1.55 9.37 8.05
N VAL A 182 -2.40 9.48 9.06
CA VAL A 182 -3.84 9.20 8.93
C VAL A 182 -4.51 10.19 7.97
N GLU A 183 -4.33 11.51 8.18
CA GLU A 183 -4.94 12.53 7.34
C GLU A 183 -4.40 12.51 5.91
N ALA A 184 -3.12 12.19 5.72
CA ALA A 184 -2.56 12.04 4.37
C ALA A 184 -3.21 10.86 3.63
N VAL A 185 -3.44 9.72 4.29
CA VAL A 185 -4.09 8.55 3.68
C VAL A 185 -5.57 8.83 3.44
N ILE A 186 -6.31 9.33 4.42
CA ILE A 186 -7.74 9.64 4.27
C ILE A 186 -7.95 10.71 3.21
N GLY A 187 -7.23 11.83 3.30
CA GLY A 187 -7.42 12.98 2.42
C GLY A 187 -6.94 12.72 1.00
N LYS A 188 -5.67 12.31 0.84
CA LYS A 188 -5.04 12.16 -0.49
C LYS A 188 -5.32 10.82 -1.14
N ASP A 189 -5.18 9.71 -0.39
CA ASP A 189 -5.26 8.39 -1.01
C ASP A 189 -6.70 7.92 -1.20
N ILE A 190 -7.63 8.31 -0.32
CA ILE A 190 -9.02 7.89 -0.42
C ILE A 190 -9.90 8.98 -1.02
N LEU A 191 -10.03 10.13 -0.35
CA LEU A 191 -11.02 11.14 -0.72
C LEU A 191 -10.73 11.85 -2.04
N GLN A 192 -9.45 12.03 -2.41
CA GLN A 192 -9.08 12.62 -3.70
C GLN A 192 -9.12 11.60 -4.84
N SER A 193 -8.87 10.31 -4.56
CA SER A 193 -8.80 9.28 -5.59
C SER A 193 -10.16 8.64 -5.91
N ARG A 194 -11.13 8.76 -5.02
CA ARG A 194 -12.47 8.18 -5.18
C ARG A 194 -13.57 9.10 -4.67
N GLN A 195 -14.73 9.02 -5.32
CA GLN A 195 -15.94 9.64 -4.79
C GLN A 195 -16.43 8.84 -3.58
N VAL A 196 -16.13 9.34 -2.39
CA VAL A 196 -16.64 8.77 -1.13
C VAL A 196 -17.90 9.51 -0.75
N ALA A 197 -18.99 8.75 -0.58
CA ALA A 197 -20.25 9.33 -0.10
C ALA A 197 -20.04 9.87 1.34
N ARG A 198 -20.47 11.12 1.56
CA ARG A 198 -20.45 11.78 2.88
C ARG A 198 -19.05 11.79 3.53
N PRO A 199 -18.07 12.54 3.02
CA PRO A 199 -16.69 12.53 3.53
C PRO A 199 -16.54 12.81 5.03
N ALA A 200 -17.37 13.68 5.60
CA ALA A 200 -17.36 13.96 7.04
C ALA A 200 -17.77 12.73 7.87
N LEU A 201 -18.78 12.01 7.41
CA LEU A 201 -19.21 10.77 8.06
C LEU A 201 -18.17 9.66 7.92
N PHE A 202 -17.47 9.62 6.78
CA PHE A 202 -16.34 8.72 6.56
C PHE A 202 -15.24 8.96 7.62
N ARG A 203 -14.80 10.20 7.86
CA ARG A 203 -13.82 10.52 8.89
C ARG A 203 -14.29 10.14 10.29
N GLN A 204 -15.53 10.48 10.63
CA GLN A 204 -16.12 10.13 11.92
C GLN A 204 -16.20 8.60 12.15
N ALA A 205 -16.53 7.84 11.09
CA ALA A 205 -16.55 6.38 11.17
C ALA A 205 -15.17 5.80 11.49
N PHE A 206 -14.11 6.35 10.91
CA PHE A 206 -12.74 5.94 11.21
C PHE A 206 -12.39 6.20 12.68
N GLU A 207 -12.65 7.41 13.18
CA GLU A 207 -12.38 7.77 14.57
C GLU A 207 -13.11 6.83 15.57
N ILE A 208 -14.40 6.53 15.30
CA ILE A 208 -15.16 5.58 16.11
C ILE A 208 -14.53 4.19 16.07
N LEU A 209 -14.12 3.71 14.88
CA LEU A 209 -13.52 2.38 14.74
C LEU A 209 -12.17 2.26 15.45
N CYS A 210 -11.39 3.33 15.52
CA CYS A 210 -10.16 3.38 16.31
C CYS A 210 -10.37 3.17 17.83
N ALA A 211 -11.59 3.38 18.32
CA ALA A 211 -11.94 3.11 19.73
C ALA A 211 -12.24 1.63 20.01
N TYR A 212 -12.22 0.76 18.99
CA TYR A 212 -12.51 -0.67 19.11
C TYR A 212 -11.33 -1.58 18.70
N PRO A 213 -10.10 -1.35 19.16
CA PRO A 213 -8.96 -2.17 18.78
C PRO A 213 -9.17 -3.61 19.26
N ALA A 214 -8.98 -4.57 18.35
CA ALA A 214 -9.14 -6.00 18.58
C ALA A 214 -10.53 -6.44 19.11
N GLN A 215 -11.58 -5.62 18.92
CA GLN A 215 -12.94 -5.90 19.38
C GLN A 215 -13.87 -6.19 18.21
N GLU A 216 -14.94 -6.96 18.48
CA GLU A 216 -16.03 -7.17 17.54
C GLU A 216 -17.03 -6.00 17.62
N ILE A 217 -17.37 -5.44 16.49
CA ILE A 217 -18.40 -4.41 16.39
C ILE A 217 -19.37 -4.72 15.26
N SER A 218 -20.67 -4.72 15.53
CA SER A 218 -21.67 -4.92 14.49
C SER A 218 -21.85 -3.64 13.65
N TYR A 219 -22.13 -3.83 12.38
CA TYR A 219 -22.43 -2.71 11.47
C TYR A 219 -23.60 -1.85 11.97
N THR A 220 -24.60 -2.46 12.61
CA THR A 220 -25.74 -1.75 13.20
C THR A 220 -25.31 -0.90 14.40
N LYS A 221 -24.42 -1.43 15.29
CA LYS A 221 -23.88 -0.67 16.42
C LYS A 221 -23.08 0.54 15.93
N LEU A 222 -22.23 0.34 14.93
CA LEU A 222 -21.46 1.44 14.33
C LEU A 222 -22.37 2.48 13.68
N LEU A 223 -23.40 2.06 12.95
CA LEU A 223 -24.40 2.96 12.38
C LEU A 223 -25.13 3.77 13.44
N GLY A 224 -25.48 3.16 14.58
CA GLY A 224 -26.10 3.84 15.73
C GLY A 224 -25.19 4.95 16.27
N GLN A 225 -23.89 4.69 16.42
CA GLN A 225 -22.92 5.71 16.84
C GLN A 225 -22.73 6.83 15.81
N LEU A 226 -22.98 6.57 14.55
CA LEU A 226 -23.03 7.57 13.48
C LEU A 226 -24.38 8.30 13.42
N GLN A 227 -25.19 8.24 14.49
CA GLN A 227 -26.50 8.86 14.58
C GLN A 227 -27.46 8.41 13.47
N ASN A 228 -27.36 7.15 13.05
CA ASN A 228 -28.16 6.56 11.95
C ASN A 228 -28.08 7.32 10.61
N LYS A 229 -27.00 8.06 10.39
CA LYS A 229 -26.77 8.78 9.12
C LYS A 229 -26.21 7.81 8.07
N GLY A 230 -27.06 7.08 7.39
CA GLY A 230 -26.68 6.13 6.33
C GLY A 230 -27.38 4.79 6.49
N ASN A 231 -26.73 3.75 5.98
CA ASN A 231 -27.15 2.36 6.12
C ASN A 231 -25.92 1.45 6.37
N THR A 232 -26.18 0.19 6.67
CA THR A 232 -25.11 -0.78 6.94
C THR A 232 -24.19 -1.02 5.73
N ASP A 233 -24.68 -0.86 4.50
CA ASP A 233 -23.87 -1.06 3.31
C ASP A 233 -22.87 0.11 3.10
N LEU A 234 -23.28 1.32 3.46
CA LEU A 234 -22.37 2.47 3.50
C LEU A 234 -21.24 2.22 4.51
N VAL A 235 -21.57 1.72 5.70
CA VAL A 235 -20.57 1.38 6.74
C VAL A 235 -19.62 0.28 6.25
N LYS A 236 -20.14 -0.76 5.62
CA LYS A 236 -19.32 -1.83 5.01
C LYS A 236 -18.38 -1.26 3.94
N SER A 237 -18.87 -0.35 3.10
CA SER A 237 -18.05 0.29 2.06
C SER A 237 -16.92 1.12 2.66
N TYR A 238 -17.17 1.85 3.75
CA TYR A 238 -16.15 2.61 4.48
C TYR A 238 -15.05 1.70 5.04
N ILE A 239 -15.45 0.62 5.72
CA ILE A 239 -14.51 -0.35 6.29
C ILE A 239 -13.65 -0.99 5.20
N ALA A 240 -14.25 -1.32 4.04
CA ALA A 240 -13.50 -1.84 2.90
C ALA A 240 -12.47 -0.82 2.38
N LEU A 241 -12.84 0.46 2.29
CA LEU A 241 -11.92 1.53 1.87
C LEU A 241 -10.75 1.71 2.84
N TYR A 242 -11.01 1.67 4.16
CA TYR A 242 -9.94 1.71 5.17
C TYR A 242 -9.01 0.49 5.05
N GLY A 243 -9.59 -0.70 4.82
CA GLY A 243 -8.80 -1.93 4.63
C GLY A 243 -7.88 -1.86 3.42
N TRP A 244 -8.37 -1.36 2.31
CA TRP A 244 -7.56 -1.19 1.10
C TRP A 244 -6.47 -0.13 1.27
N ALA A 245 -6.73 0.88 2.09
CA ALA A 245 -5.75 1.91 2.42
C ALA A 245 -4.79 1.52 3.55
N PHE A 246 -4.88 0.30 4.09
CA PHE A 246 -4.08 -0.21 5.21
C PHE A 246 -4.25 0.58 6.52
N LEU A 247 -5.36 1.27 6.71
CA LEU A 247 -5.65 2.00 7.95
C LEU A 247 -6.29 1.12 9.00
N LEU A 248 -7.07 0.14 8.56
CA LEU A 248 -7.86 -0.74 9.41
C LEU A 248 -8.06 -2.07 8.70
N HIS A 249 -8.11 -3.17 9.43
CA HIS A 249 -8.50 -4.46 8.89
C HIS A 249 -9.71 -5.03 9.63
N ALA A 250 -10.75 -5.39 8.89
CA ALA A 250 -11.93 -6.03 9.43
C ALA A 250 -11.85 -7.54 9.23
N LEU A 251 -11.44 -8.25 10.27
CA LEU A 251 -11.32 -9.70 10.25
C LEU A 251 -12.71 -10.33 10.35
N GLN A 252 -13.11 -11.01 9.30
CA GLN A 252 -14.40 -11.70 9.25
C GLN A 252 -14.37 -12.98 10.10
N LYS A 253 -15.52 -13.34 10.68
CA LYS A 253 -15.66 -14.60 11.39
C LYS A 253 -15.35 -15.77 10.47
N TYR A 254 -14.49 -16.68 10.89
CA TYR A 254 -14.25 -17.91 10.17
C TYR A 254 -15.51 -18.78 10.19
N SER A 255 -15.93 -19.28 9.04
CA SER A 255 -16.97 -20.28 8.89
C SER A 255 -16.62 -21.22 7.73
N PRO A 256 -16.72 -22.56 7.92
CA PRO A 256 -16.58 -23.50 6.81
C PRO A 256 -17.58 -23.24 5.67
N LYS A 257 -18.72 -22.64 6.00
CA LYS A 257 -19.75 -22.21 5.04
C LYS A 257 -19.64 -20.68 4.87
N ALA A 258 -18.90 -20.23 3.88
CA ALA A 258 -18.60 -18.80 3.64
C ALA A 258 -19.84 -17.88 3.60
N HIS A 259 -21.01 -18.37 3.16
CA HIS A 259 -22.24 -17.59 3.13
C HIS A 259 -22.78 -17.24 4.52
N LEU A 260 -22.45 -18.00 5.57
CA LEU A 260 -22.89 -17.75 6.96
C LEU A 260 -22.03 -16.69 7.67
N SER A 261 -20.83 -16.39 7.17
CA SER A 261 -19.95 -15.40 7.77
C SER A 261 -20.19 -13.96 7.25
N ARG A 262 -20.86 -13.79 6.11
CA ARG A 262 -21.03 -12.48 5.44
C ARG A 262 -21.76 -11.43 6.24
N ASN A 263 -22.61 -11.82 7.19
CA ASN A 263 -23.40 -10.92 8.04
C ASN A 263 -22.94 -10.92 9.50
N SER A 264 -21.85 -11.61 9.85
CA SER A 264 -21.30 -11.58 11.18
C SER A 264 -20.58 -10.26 11.47
N SER A 265 -20.56 -9.86 12.75
CA SER A 265 -19.77 -8.72 13.20
C SER A 265 -18.28 -9.00 12.97
N PRO A 266 -17.57 -8.13 12.25
CA PRO A 266 -16.13 -8.29 12.08
C PRO A 266 -15.38 -7.86 13.35
N LYS A 267 -14.19 -8.41 13.54
CA LYS A 267 -13.22 -7.95 14.52
C LYS A 267 -12.32 -6.89 13.88
N MET A 268 -12.21 -5.73 14.53
CA MET A 268 -11.39 -4.62 14.02
C MET A 268 -9.92 -4.81 14.45
N LEU A 269 -9.01 -4.66 13.50
CA LEU A 269 -7.57 -4.72 13.71
C LEU A 269 -6.91 -3.48 13.11
#